data_3fdee37b5ccaafcb07018d53757a0366
#
_entry.id   3fdee37b5ccaafcb07018d53757a0366
#
_cell.length_a   1.000
_cell.length_b   1.000
_cell.length_c   1.000
_cell.angle_alpha   90.00
_cell.angle_beta   90.00
_cell.angle_gamma   90.00
#
_symmetry.space_group_name_H-M   'P 1'
#
loop_
_entity.id
_entity.type
_entity.pdbx_description
1 polymer ?
#
loop_
_entity_poly.entity_id
_entity_poly.type
_entity_poly.pdbx_seq_one_letter_code
_entity_poly.pdbx_strand_id
1 'polypeptide(L)'
;VSFRVLKSDNVEETVTLKKIELLSSTARLQTGTSGIMNLKDGILNGLASTNSIILNGSVVLNTTQSQPNVSALVAPMSARETRLSFRLTVEVTETDGTITKRSFETAAVNEVRWKAACHYVYAITIDKMGGNLTNVQIDAWKNDANQNTGIGI
;
A
#
# COMPACT_ATOMS: atom_id res chain seq x y z
N VAL A 1 7.05 1.41 3.36
CA VAL A 1 6.02 1.66 2.36
C VAL A 1 4.85 2.36 3.03
N SER A 2 4.31 3.36 2.38
CA SER A 2 3.14 4.09 2.87
C SER A 2 2.10 4.22 1.77
N PHE A 3 0.85 4.33 2.20
CA PHE A 3 -0.30 4.50 1.32
C PHE A 3 -1.05 5.75 1.70
N ARG A 4 -1.36 6.56 0.70
CA ARG A 4 -2.29 7.67 0.79
C ARG A 4 -3.58 7.23 0.09
N VAL A 5 -4.54 6.76 0.87
CA VAL A 5 -5.80 6.22 0.36
C VAL A 5 -6.90 7.25 0.56
N LEU A 6 -7.60 7.57 -0.52
CA LEU A 6 -8.66 8.55 -0.60
C LEU A 6 -9.94 7.91 -1.14
N LYS A 7 -11.09 8.51 -0.86
CA LYS A 7 -12.29 8.35 -1.67
C LYS A 7 -12.47 9.57 -2.57
N SER A 8 -13.00 9.40 -3.77
CA SER A 8 -13.28 10.53 -4.65
C SER A 8 -14.53 11.30 -4.19
N ASP A 9 -14.68 12.53 -4.68
CA ASP A 9 -15.79 13.42 -4.28
C ASP A 9 -17.18 12.89 -4.69
N ASN A 10 -17.24 11.97 -5.66
CA ASN A 10 -18.50 11.34 -6.09
C ASN A 10 -18.93 10.16 -5.20
N VAL A 11 -18.14 9.82 -4.17
CA VAL A 11 -18.47 8.79 -3.17
C VAL A 11 -19.02 9.47 -1.93
N GLU A 12 -20.35 9.51 -1.80
CA GLU A 12 -21.04 10.16 -0.68
C GLU A 12 -20.98 9.31 0.60
N GLU A 13 -21.00 7.99 0.43
CA GLU A 13 -21.01 7.01 1.51
C GLU A 13 -19.76 7.10 2.39
N THR A 14 -19.91 6.71 3.66
CA THR A 14 -18.75 6.56 4.54
C THR A 14 -17.99 5.31 4.16
N VAL A 15 -16.74 5.45 3.77
CA VAL A 15 -15.86 4.33 3.40
C VAL A 15 -14.77 4.16 4.45
N THR A 16 -14.69 2.98 5.04
CA THR A 16 -13.66 2.62 6.02
C THR A 16 -12.73 1.55 5.43
N LEU A 17 -11.47 1.89 5.26
CA LEU A 17 -10.44 0.94 4.83
C LEU A 17 -10.11 0.00 5.98
N LYS A 18 -10.24 -1.31 5.75
CA LYS A 18 -10.00 -2.36 6.75
C LYS A 18 -8.73 -3.16 6.50
N LYS A 19 -8.34 -3.30 5.23
CA LYS A 19 -7.19 -4.12 4.86
C LYS A 19 -6.57 -3.62 3.57
N ILE A 20 -5.24 -3.64 3.50
CA ILE A 20 -4.47 -3.59 2.27
C ILE A 20 -3.68 -4.89 2.17
N GLU A 21 -3.80 -5.60 1.07
CA GLU A 21 -3.02 -6.77 0.75
C GLU A 21 -2.10 -6.45 -0.42
N LEU A 22 -0.80 -6.54 -0.19
CA LEU A 22 0.24 -6.35 -1.21
C LEU A 22 0.39 -7.68 -1.94
N LEU A 23 0.30 -7.66 -3.27
CA LEU A 23 0.32 -8.86 -4.11
C LEU A 23 1.51 -8.80 -5.07
N SER A 24 2.37 -9.81 -5.01
CA SER A 24 3.56 -9.97 -5.83
C SER A 24 3.38 -11.15 -6.77
N SER A 25 3.47 -10.93 -8.07
CA SER A 25 3.30 -11.99 -9.07
C SER A 25 4.44 -13.01 -9.08
N THR A 26 5.63 -12.60 -8.63
CA THR A 26 6.84 -13.42 -8.66
C THR A 26 7.45 -13.67 -7.27
N ALA A 27 6.63 -13.52 -6.21
CA ALA A 27 7.04 -13.76 -4.82
C ALA A 27 8.31 -12.98 -4.41
N ARG A 28 8.36 -11.68 -4.71
CA ARG A 28 9.50 -10.82 -4.36
C ARG A 28 9.35 -10.10 -3.01
N LEU A 29 8.16 -10.15 -2.42
CA LEU A 29 7.95 -9.69 -1.06
C LEU A 29 8.68 -10.61 -0.09
N GLN A 30 9.10 -10.07 1.05
CA GLN A 30 9.78 -10.83 2.08
C GLN A 30 9.06 -10.68 3.41
N THR A 31 8.87 -11.77 4.11
CA THR A 31 8.26 -11.81 5.44
C THR A 31 8.94 -12.88 6.30
N GLY A 32 8.80 -12.77 7.61
CA GLY A 32 9.29 -13.76 8.55
C GLY A 32 9.17 -13.29 9.99
N THR A 33 9.09 -14.23 10.89
CA THR A 33 9.02 -13.97 12.35
C THR A 33 10.38 -14.00 13.02
N SER A 34 11.42 -14.43 12.30
CA SER A 34 12.78 -14.64 12.80
C SER A 34 13.82 -13.83 12.03
N GLY A 35 13.40 -12.71 11.44
CA GLY A 35 14.32 -11.83 10.72
C GLY A 35 15.40 -11.26 11.66
N ILE A 36 16.66 -11.35 11.24
CA ILE A 36 17.80 -10.79 11.94
C ILE A 36 18.44 -9.73 11.06
N MET A 37 18.67 -8.54 11.60
CA MET A 37 19.41 -7.49 10.93
C MET A 37 20.83 -7.45 11.46
N ASN A 38 21.80 -7.56 10.56
CA ASN A 38 23.19 -7.29 10.89
C ASN A 38 23.38 -5.77 11.03
N LEU A 39 23.73 -5.32 12.23
CA LEU A 39 23.87 -3.89 12.54
C LEU A 39 25.05 -3.22 11.81
N LYS A 40 26.03 -3.98 11.35
CA LYS A 40 27.21 -3.44 10.66
C LYS A 40 26.90 -3.00 9.22
N ASP A 41 26.08 -3.76 8.52
CA ASP A 41 25.83 -3.58 7.08
C ASP A 41 24.33 -3.46 6.72
N GLY A 42 23.45 -3.59 7.72
CA GLY A 42 21.99 -3.51 7.54
C GLY A 42 21.39 -4.70 6.78
N ILE A 43 22.14 -5.78 6.56
CA ILE A 43 21.64 -6.95 5.84
C ILE A 43 20.60 -7.68 6.69
N LEU A 44 19.45 -7.99 6.07
CA LEU A 44 18.38 -8.77 6.69
C LEU A 44 18.52 -10.25 6.28
N ASN A 45 18.50 -11.13 7.28
CA ASN A 45 18.54 -12.58 7.12
C ASN A 45 17.32 -13.24 7.78
N GLY A 46 17.03 -14.49 7.45
CA GLY A 46 15.95 -15.26 8.08
C GLY A 46 14.55 -14.88 7.57
N LEU A 47 14.45 -14.12 6.48
CA LEU A 47 13.19 -13.82 5.82
C LEU A 47 12.92 -14.80 4.69
N ALA A 48 11.64 -15.12 4.47
CA ALA A 48 11.17 -15.94 3.37
C ALA A 48 10.45 -15.09 2.31
N SER A 49 10.60 -15.48 1.05
CA SER A 49 9.85 -14.86 -0.05
C SER A 49 8.37 -15.23 0.04
N THR A 50 7.50 -14.27 -0.26
CA THR A 50 6.05 -14.46 -0.27
C THR A 50 5.38 -13.73 -1.43
N ASN A 51 4.22 -14.22 -1.83
CA ASN A 51 3.39 -13.58 -2.85
C ASN A 51 2.50 -12.49 -2.25
N SER A 52 2.29 -12.48 -0.93
CA SER A 52 1.44 -11.46 -0.31
C SER A 52 1.89 -11.05 1.09
N ILE A 53 1.60 -9.79 1.41
CA ILE A 53 1.71 -9.23 2.77
C ILE A 53 0.39 -8.52 3.07
N ILE A 54 -0.17 -8.77 4.25
CA ILE A 54 -1.45 -8.21 4.68
C ILE A 54 -1.20 -7.14 5.74
N LEU A 55 -1.76 -5.95 5.50
CA LEU A 55 -1.83 -4.84 6.44
C LEU A 55 -3.28 -4.68 6.89
N ASN A 56 -3.55 -4.95 8.16
CA ASN A 56 -4.87 -4.77 8.75
C ASN A 56 -4.93 -3.44 9.50
N GLY A 57 -6.12 -2.82 9.51
CA GLY A 57 -6.35 -1.55 10.20
C GLY A 57 -7.80 -1.13 10.12
N SER A 58 -8.08 0.11 10.50
CA SER A 58 -9.39 0.73 10.35
C SER A 58 -9.20 2.23 10.17
N VAL A 59 -9.37 2.71 8.96
CA VAL A 59 -9.17 4.13 8.60
C VAL A 59 -10.37 4.62 7.80
N VAL A 60 -11.06 5.65 8.30
CA VAL A 60 -12.11 6.33 7.52
C VAL A 60 -11.45 7.16 6.44
N LEU A 61 -11.91 6.98 5.20
CA LEU A 61 -11.36 7.66 4.04
C LEU A 61 -12.04 9.02 3.83
N ASN A 62 -11.21 10.02 3.54
CA ASN A 62 -11.64 11.37 3.19
C ASN A 62 -11.43 11.60 1.68
N THR A 63 -12.04 12.65 1.15
CA THR A 63 -11.84 13.10 -0.24
C THR A 63 -10.53 13.88 -0.40
N THR A 64 -9.99 14.43 0.69
CA THR A 64 -8.72 15.14 0.73
C THR A 64 -7.80 14.55 1.78
N GLN A 65 -6.58 14.24 1.40
CA GLN A 65 -5.57 13.67 2.29
C GLN A 65 -4.18 14.07 1.81
N SER A 66 -3.47 14.89 2.56
CA SER A 66 -2.15 15.39 2.18
C SER A 66 -1.02 14.42 2.52
N GLN A 67 -1.18 13.65 3.59
CA GLN A 67 -0.18 12.71 4.10
C GLN A 67 -0.65 11.26 3.96
N PRO A 68 0.25 10.28 3.94
CA PRO A 68 -0.13 8.87 4.03
C PRO A 68 -0.96 8.60 5.29
N ASN A 69 -2.02 7.82 5.15
CA ASN A 69 -2.90 7.39 6.25
C ASN A 69 -2.73 5.92 6.63
N VAL A 70 -1.94 5.19 5.88
CA VAL A 70 -1.49 3.83 6.22
C VAL A 70 0.00 3.72 5.97
N SER A 71 0.75 3.15 6.91
CA SER A 71 2.19 2.93 6.76
C SER A 71 2.57 1.57 7.31
N ALA A 72 3.54 0.92 6.66
CA ALA A 72 4.11 -0.34 7.10
C ALA A 72 5.61 -0.37 6.87
N LEU A 73 6.33 -0.94 7.83
CA LEU A 73 7.71 -1.31 7.63
C LEU A 73 7.74 -2.65 6.89
N VAL A 74 8.40 -2.68 5.74
CA VAL A 74 8.55 -3.87 4.92
C VAL A 74 10.02 -4.09 4.59
N ALA A 75 10.41 -5.35 4.43
CA ALA A 75 11.76 -5.65 3.99
C ALA A 75 11.99 -5.21 2.53
N PRO A 76 13.21 -4.83 2.15
CA PRO A 76 13.57 -4.60 0.75
C PRO A 76 13.27 -5.84 -0.09
N MET A 77 12.88 -5.63 -1.35
CA MET A 77 12.67 -6.75 -2.28
C MET A 77 14.02 -7.37 -2.68
N SER A 78 14.10 -8.70 -2.69
CA SER A 78 15.30 -9.45 -3.09
C SER A 78 15.68 -9.19 -4.56
N ALA A 79 14.68 -8.97 -5.41
CA ALA A 79 14.85 -8.63 -6.81
C ALA A 79 13.68 -7.75 -7.28
N ARG A 80 13.72 -7.36 -8.56
CA ARG A 80 12.65 -6.60 -9.20
C ARG A 80 11.38 -7.45 -9.32
N GLU A 81 10.25 -6.88 -8.90
CA GLU A 81 8.93 -7.44 -9.11
C GLU A 81 8.36 -6.98 -10.44
N THR A 82 7.92 -7.91 -11.26
CA THR A 82 7.36 -7.59 -12.58
C THR A 82 5.98 -6.97 -12.49
N ARG A 83 5.18 -7.41 -11.51
CA ARG A 83 3.81 -6.92 -11.29
C ARG A 83 3.47 -6.91 -9.80
N LEU A 84 3.41 -5.71 -9.23
CA LEU A 84 2.94 -5.47 -7.86
C LEU A 84 1.54 -4.87 -7.92
N SER A 85 0.56 -5.49 -7.29
CA SER A 85 -0.78 -4.92 -7.14
C SER A 85 -1.18 -4.82 -5.66
N PHE A 86 -2.25 -4.09 -5.39
CA PHE A 86 -2.78 -3.92 -4.05
C PHE A 86 -4.26 -4.28 -4.04
N ARG A 87 -4.66 -5.17 -3.13
CA ARG A 87 -6.07 -5.46 -2.90
C ARG A 87 -6.51 -4.75 -1.64
N LEU A 88 -7.47 -3.85 -1.79
CA LEU A 88 -8.07 -3.10 -0.69
C LEU A 88 -9.38 -3.76 -0.29
N THR A 89 -9.59 -3.92 1.02
CA THR A 89 -10.88 -4.32 1.56
C THR A 89 -11.43 -3.16 2.38
N VAL A 90 -12.64 -2.72 2.04
CA VAL A 90 -13.33 -1.61 2.68
C VAL A 90 -14.69 -2.04 3.21
N GLU A 91 -15.16 -1.35 4.24
CA GLU A 91 -16.55 -1.31 4.67
C GLU A 91 -17.17 0.00 4.19
N VAL A 92 -18.29 -0.11 3.50
CA VAL A 92 -19.09 1.03 3.02
C VAL A 92 -20.33 1.09 3.89
N THR A 93 -20.52 2.22 4.57
CA THR A 93 -21.76 2.49 5.33
C THR A 93 -22.67 3.35 4.46
N GLU A 94 -23.77 2.77 4.02
CA GLU A 94 -24.79 3.42 3.23
C GLU A 94 -25.57 4.43 4.08
N THR A 95 -26.38 5.28 3.44
CA THR A 95 -27.18 6.32 4.12
C THR A 95 -28.25 5.75 5.05
N ASP A 96 -28.71 4.53 4.80
CA ASP A 96 -29.66 3.81 5.65
C ASP A 96 -29.01 3.08 6.84
N GLY A 97 -27.67 3.20 6.98
CA GLY A 97 -26.88 2.54 8.01
C GLY A 97 -26.45 1.11 7.66
N THR A 98 -26.80 0.59 6.49
CA THR A 98 -26.35 -0.72 6.02
C THR A 98 -24.85 -0.70 5.79
N ILE A 99 -24.15 -1.74 6.30
CA ILE A 99 -22.70 -1.90 6.12
C ILE A 99 -22.45 -3.01 5.09
N THR A 100 -21.77 -2.65 4.01
CA THR A 100 -21.38 -3.58 2.95
C THR A 100 -19.85 -3.69 2.89
N LYS A 101 -19.34 -4.92 2.88
CA LYS A 101 -17.90 -5.17 2.70
C LYS A 101 -17.58 -5.38 1.23
N ARG A 102 -16.57 -4.67 0.74
CA ARG A 102 -16.13 -4.74 -0.67
C ARG A 102 -14.62 -4.89 -0.76
N SER A 103 -14.15 -5.54 -1.83
CA SER A 103 -12.72 -5.67 -2.10
C SER A 103 -12.43 -5.31 -3.55
N PHE A 104 -11.35 -4.57 -3.75
CA PHE A 104 -10.88 -4.08 -5.05
C PHE A 104 -9.41 -4.42 -5.21
N GLU A 105 -9.01 -4.75 -6.41
CA GLU A 105 -7.60 -4.88 -6.76
C GLU A 105 -7.20 -3.78 -7.73
N THR A 106 -6.06 -3.14 -7.45
CA THR A 106 -5.54 -2.07 -8.31
C THR A 106 -4.97 -2.65 -9.60
N ALA A 107 -4.84 -1.80 -10.62
CA ALA A 107 -3.93 -2.10 -11.72
C ALA A 107 -2.53 -2.38 -11.17
N ALA A 108 -1.80 -3.27 -11.84
CA ALA A 108 -0.45 -3.59 -11.41
C ALA A 108 0.54 -2.45 -11.69
N VAL A 109 1.40 -2.18 -10.72
CA VAL A 109 2.61 -1.37 -10.94
C VAL A 109 3.70 -2.31 -11.43
N ASN A 110 4.27 -1.99 -12.58
CA ASN A 110 5.27 -2.84 -13.22
C ASN A 110 6.70 -2.45 -12.78
N GLU A 111 7.60 -3.43 -12.78
CA GLU A 111 9.03 -3.24 -12.63
C GLU A 111 9.43 -2.56 -11.31
N VAL A 112 8.77 -2.93 -10.21
CA VAL A 112 8.98 -2.36 -8.88
C VAL A 112 10.14 -3.06 -8.16
N ARG A 113 10.97 -2.29 -7.47
CA ARG A 113 11.97 -2.80 -6.54
C ARG A 113 12.11 -1.87 -5.34
N TRP A 114 11.64 -2.32 -4.20
CA TRP A 114 11.90 -1.61 -2.94
C TRP A 114 13.33 -1.84 -2.48
N LYS A 115 14.05 -0.77 -2.30
CA LYS A 115 15.44 -0.77 -1.82
C LYS A 115 15.47 -0.46 -0.33
N ALA A 116 16.54 -0.88 0.35
CA ALA A 116 16.82 -0.49 1.72
C ALA A 116 16.95 1.04 1.84
N ALA A 117 16.59 1.58 3.00
CA ALA A 117 16.63 3.00 3.31
C ALA A 117 15.82 3.92 2.36
N CYS A 118 14.86 3.34 1.62
CA CYS A 118 13.97 4.10 0.74
C CYS A 118 12.54 4.08 1.26
N HIS A 119 11.86 5.22 1.14
CA HIS A 119 10.44 5.36 1.44
C HIS A 119 9.64 5.42 0.13
N TYR A 120 8.67 4.52 -0.01
CA TYR A 120 7.79 4.43 -1.18
C TYR A 120 6.38 4.79 -0.76
N VAL A 121 5.77 5.74 -1.46
CA VAL A 121 4.39 6.18 -1.21
C VAL A 121 3.54 5.85 -2.42
N TYR A 122 2.40 5.19 -2.19
CA TYR A 122 1.39 4.91 -3.20
C TYR A 122 0.14 5.70 -2.89
N ALA A 123 -0.30 6.53 -3.83
CA ALA A 123 -1.58 7.22 -3.75
C ALA A 123 -2.65 6.36 -4.43
N ILE A 124 -3.72 6.07 -3.71
CA ILE A 124 -4.82 5.24 -4.17
C ILE A 124 -6.11 6.01 -3.97
N THR A 125 -6.91 6.17 -5.03
CA THR A 125 -8.23 6.79 -4.96
C THR A 125 -9.29 5.75 -5.25
N ILE A 126 -10.28 5.63 -4.38
CA ILE A 126 -11.46 4.78 -4.56
C ILE A 126 -12.56 5.64 -5.17
N ASP A 127 -13.06 5.23 -6.32
CA ASP A 127 -14.04 5.96 -7.11
C ASP A 127 -15.33 5.16 -7.29
N LYS A 128 -16.41 5.84 -7.69
CA LYS A 128 -17.74 5.28 -7.97
C LYS A 128 -18.00 5.33 -9.46
N MET A 129 -18.14 4.16 -10.08
CA MET A 129 -18.58 4.04 -11.47
C MET A 129 -19.94 3.34 -11.53
N GLY A 130 -20.97 4.02 -12.06
CA GLY A 130 -22.30 3.44 -12.26
C GLY A 130 -22.98 2.93 -10.98
N GLY A 131 -22.76 3.59 -9.84
CA GLY A 131 -23.31 3.19 -8.55
C GLY A 131 -22.49 2.13 -7.79
N ASN A 132 -21.46 1.58 -8.40
CA ASN A 132 -20.56 0.63 -7.77
C ASN A 132 -19.16 1.26 -7.58
N LEU A 133 -18.54 1.03 -6.42
CA LEU A 133 -17.13 1.35 -6.21
C LEU A 133 -16.30 0.40 -7.07
N THR A 134 -15.70 0.87 -8.16
CA THR A 134 -15.05 -0.01 -9.15
C THR A 134 -13.70 0.44 -9.64
N ASN A 135 -13.29 1.68 -9.38
CA ASN A 135 -12.03 2.17 -9.92
C ASN A 135 -11.03 2.49 -8.83
N VAL A 136 -9.81 1.97 -8.98
CA VAL A 136 -8.67 2.25 -8.11
C VAL A 136 -7.55 2.78 -8.99
N GLN A 137 -7.24 4.05 -8.84
CA GLN A 137 -6.11 4.69 -9.51
C GLN A 137 -4.91 4.70 -8.56
N ILE A 138 -3.75 4.29 -9.06
CA ILE A 138 -2.48 4.38 -8.36
C ILE A 138 -1.64 5.45 -9.05
N ASP A 139 -1.23 6.44 -8.28
CA ASP A 139 -0.12 7.30 -8.64
C ASP A 139 1.13 6.83 -7.90
N ALA A 140 2.03 6.15 -8.61
CA ALA A 140 3.31 5.76 -8.04
C ALA A 140 4.20 7.01 -7.89
N TRP A 141 4.49 7.37 -6.66
CA TRP A 141 5.46 8.43 -6.38
C TRP A 141 6.86 7.92 -6.70
N LYS A 142 7.48 8.53 -7.70
CA LYS A 142 8.91 8.35 -7.92
C LYS A 142 9.63 9.02 -6.76
N ASN A 143 10.52 8.27 -6.12
CA ASN A 143 11.45 8.80 -5.14
C ASN A 143 12.15 10.01 -5.77
N ASP A 144 11.91 11.21 -5.23
CA ASP A 144 12.61 12.40 -5.69
C ASP A 144 14.08 12.24 -5.28
N ALA A 145 14.93 12.00 -6.27
CA ALA A 145 16.38 11.79 -6.07
C ALA A 145 17.08 13.00 -5.44
N ASN A 146 16.36 14.08 -5.19
CA ASN A 146 16.87 15.34 -4.64
C ASN A 146 16.64 15.53 -3.13
N GLN A 147 16.05 14.59 -2.41
CA GLN A 147 16.03 14.65 -0.94
C GLN A 147 17.24 13.93 -0.33
N ASN A 148 18.40 14.16 -0.88
CA ASN A 148 19.67 13.85 -0.23
C ASN A 148 20.09 15.05 0.64
N THR A 149 19.21 15.54 1.51
CA THR A 149 19.62 16.38 2.63
C THR A 149 20.13 15.43 3.70
N GLY A 150 21.45 15.24 3.69
CA GLY A 150 22.15 14.49 4.68
C GLY A 150 21.74 14.92 6.07
N ILE A 151 21.23 13.97 6.86
CA ILE A 151 21.32 14.08 8.30
C ILE A 151 22.79 13.73 8.59
N GLY A 152 23.61 14.78 8.66
CA GLY A 152 24.94 14.64 9.21
C GLY A 152 24.82 14.25 10.67
N ILE A 153 25.43 13.15 11.03
CA ILE A 153 25.82 12.83 12.40
C ILE A 153 27.23 13.33 12.58
#